data_89aed1b81f8c2856c87cd03eee355f0a
#
_entry.id   89aed1b81f8c2856c87cd03eee355f0a
#
_cell.length_a   1.000
_cell.length_b   1.000
_cell.length_c   1.000
_cell.angle_alpha   90.00
_cell.angle_beta   90.00
_cell.angle_gamma   90.00
#
_symmetry.space_group_name_H-M   'P 1'
#
loop_
_entity.id
_entity.type
_entity.pdbx_description
1 polymer ?
#
loop_
_entity_poly.entity_id
_entity_poly.type
_entity_poly.pdbx_seq_one_letter_code
_entity_poly.pdbx_strand_id
1 'polypeptide(L)'
;MPFTLHAGEAAGADSVRCAIEMGARRIGHGVRAFEDDTLLSLLKGNQIPLELCPTSNRQTKVVSDMKTYPLSDFVKRELAVTLNTDNPAISSTTIANEFAYAQSLGITLAQEEKMLLTAVDAAFTDKATKDKLKQLLCKSNSIE
;
A
#
# COMPACT_ATOMS: atom_id res chain seq x y z
N MET A 1 17.32 -12.64 3.11
CA MET A 1 16.26 -12.16 4.01
C MET A 1 15.41 -11.17 3.22
N PRO A 2 14.07 -11.26 3.23
CA PRO A 2 13.24 -10.28 2.53
C PRO A 2 13.33 -8.91 3.20
N PHE A 3 13.18 -7.84 2.42
CA PHE A 3 13.26 -6.45 2.90
C PHE A 3 12.32 -5.55 2.11
N THR A 4 12.03 -4.38 2.67
CA THR A 4 11.33 -3.27 2.03
C THR A 4 12.29 -2.12 1.77
N LEU A 5 12.07 -1.35 0.72
CA LEU A 5 12.76 -0.09 0.44
C LEU A 5 11.74 1.03 0.23
N HIS A 6 12.01 2.21 0.79
CA HIS A 6 11.26 3.42 0.49
C HIS A 6 11.66 3.93 -0.90
N ALA A 7 10.69 4.04 -1.79
CA ALA A 7 10.88 4.54 -3.16
C ALA A 7 9.57 5.14 -3.69
N GLY A 8 9.66 6.00 -4.71
CA GLY A 8 8.49 6.62 -5.30
C GLY A 8 7.77 7.60 -4.37
N GLU A 9 8.50 8.22 -3.45
CA GLU A 9 8.06 9.33 -2.61
C GLU A 9 8.85 10.59 -2.97
N ALA A 10 10.08 10.74 -2.50
CA ALA A 10 10.94 11.87 -2.81
C ALA A 10 11.46 11.85 -4.26
N ALA A 11 11.66 10.67 -4.83
CA ALA A 11 12.09 10.45 -6.21
C ALA A 11 10.99 9.78 -7.04
N GLY A 12 11.05 9.88 -8.37
CA GLY A 12 10.06 9.39 -9.31
C GLY A 12 9.99 7.87 -9.46
N ALA A 13 9.26 7.41 -10.47
CA ALA A 13 9.05 5.99 -10.78
C ALA A 13 10.35 5.19 -10.92
N ASP A 14 11.42 5.80 -11.44
CA ASP A 14 12.74 5.16 -11.57
C ASP A 14 13.29 4.65 -10.24
N SER A 15 13.03 5.36 -9.12
CA SER A 15 13.46 4.90 -7.80
C SER A 15 12.76 3.61 -7.38
N VAL A 16 11.48 3.45 -7.77
CA VAL A 16 10.73 2.21 -7.52
C VAL A 16 11.31 1.06 -8.35
N ARG A 17 11.65 1.32 -9.60
CA ARG A 17 12.30 0.34 -10.48
C ARG A 17 13.63 -0.12 -9.91
N CYS A 18 14.49 0.81 -9.48
CA CYS A 18 15.75 0.48 -8.81
C CYS A 18 15.53 -0.36 -7.54
N ALA A 19 14.55 -0.03 -6.71
CA ALA A 19 14.25 -0.81 -5.52
C ALA A 19 13.85 -2.26 -5.84
N ILE A 20 13.08 -2.48 -6.91
CA ILE A 20 12.72 -3.81 -7.41
C ILE A 20 13.97 -4.56 -7.90
N GLU A 21 14.83 -3.92 -8.68
CA GLU A 21 16.08 -4.48 -9.19
C GLU A 21 17.04 -4.88 -8.07
N MET A 22 17.05 -4.14 -6.96
CA MET A 22 17.78 -4.47 -5.74
C MET A 22 17.18 -5.67 -4.98
N GLY A 23 16.02 -6.16 -5.40
CA GLY A 23 15.36 -7.33 -4.81
C GLY A 23 14.40 -7.01 -3.66
N ALA A 24 13.95 -5.76 -3.52
CA ALA A 24 12.93 -5.41 -2.55
C ALA A 24 11.65 -6.24 -2.78
N ARG A 25 11.08 -6.76 -1.71
CA ARG A 25 9.86 -7.58 -1.73
C ARG A 25 8.61 -6.76 -1.45
N ARG A 26 8.78 -5.55 -0.96
CA ARG A 26 7.75 -4.53 -0.75
C ARG A 26 8.37 -3.17 -1.03
N ILE A 27 7.56 -2.23 -1.44
CA ILE A 27 7.99 -0.84 -1.69
C ILE A 27 7.28 0.06 -0.68
N GLY A 28 8.05 0.68 0.21
CA GLY A 28 7.54 1.75 1.08
C GLY A 28 7.10 2.93 0.22
N HIS A 29 5.91 3.42 0.43
CA HIS A 29 5.18 4.42 -0.37
C HIS A 29 4.87 3.94 -1.80
N GLY A 30 5.78 4.08 -2.73
CA GLY A 30 5.56 3.70 -4.13
C GLY A 30 4.55 4.57 -4.87
N VAL A 31 4.16 5.71 -4.32
CA VAL A 31 3.09 6.57 -4.84
C VAL A 31 3.37 6.96 -6.28
N ARG A 32 4.60 7.42 -6.59
CA ARG A 32 4.97 7.91 -7.92
C ARG A 32 5.15 6.81 -8.97
N ALA A 33 4.85 5.55 -8.64
CA ALA A 33 4.78 4.48 -9.64
C ALA A 33 3.73 4.78 -10.72
N PHE A 34 2.72 5.63 -10.45
CA PHE A 34 1.71 6.05 -11.43
C PHE A 34 2.30 6.78 -12.65
N GLU A 35 3.52 7.27 -12.56
CA GLU A 35 4.22 8.00 -13.63
C GLU A 35 4.69 7.07 -14.77
N ASP A 36 4.64 5.74 -14.58
CA ASP A 36 5.16 4.75 -15.53
C ASP A 36 4.25 3.49 -15.61
N ASP A 37 3.47 3.39 -16.70
CA ASP A 37 2.57 2.25 -16.92
C ASP A 37 3.32 0.92 -17.07
N THR A 38 4.56 0.92 -17.54
CA THR A 38 5.37 -0.30 -17.64
C THR A 38 5.80 -0.77 -16.26
N LEU A 39 6.09 0.16 -15.36
CA LEU A 39 6.37 -0.14 -13.95
C LEU A 39 5.12 -0.69 -13.25
N LEU A 40 3.94 -0.10 -13.48
CA LEU A 40 2.68 -0.63 -12.92
C LEU A 40 2.41 -2.07 -13.38
N SER A 41 2.68 -2.37 -14.65
CA SER A 41 2.57 -3.73 -15.20
C SER A 41 3.57 -4.70 -14.53
N LEU A 42 4.78 -4.25 -14.27
CA LEU A 42 5.82 -5.02 -13.57
C LEU A 42 5.41 -5.32 -12.11
N LEU A 43 4.93 -4.31 -11.39
CA LEU A 43 4.46 -4.41 -10.00
C LEU A 43 3.29 -5.41 -9.91
N LYS A 44 2.30 -5.30 -10.82
CA LYS A 44 1.17 -6.22 -10.89
C LYS A 44 1.62 -7.64 -11.21
N GLY A 45 2.43 -7.83 -12.24
CA GLY A 45 2.88 -9.15 -12.69
C GLY A 45 3.67 -9.91 -11.61
N ASN A 46 4.44 -9.21 -10.79
CA ASN A 46 5.22 -9.78 -9.71
C ASN A 46 4.54 -9.71 -8.33
N GLN A 47 3.34 -9.13 -8.26
CA GLN A 47 2.59 -8.94 -7.01
C GLN A 47 3.44 -8.28 -5.91
N ILE A 48 4.21 -7.24 -6.27
CA ILE A 48 5.04 -6.48 -5.33
C ILE A 48 4.15 -5.45 -4.62
N PRO A 49 3.98 -5.54 -3.29
CA PRO A 49 3.12 -4.62 -2.56
C PRO A 49 3.69 -3.21 -2.48
N LEU A 50 2.81 -2.22 -2.67
CA LEU A 50 3.05 -0.81 -2.37
C LEU A 50 2.47 -0.49 -0.99
N GLU A 51 3.29 0.03 -0.08
CA GLU A 51 2.92 0.40 1.30
C GLU A 51 2.52 1.88 1.33
N LEU A 52 1.31 2.19 0.83
CA LEU A 52 0.83 3.56 0.69
C LEU A 52 0.56 4.21 2.05
N CYS A 53 0.99 5.46 2.21
CA CYS A 53 0.86 6.25 3.45
C CYS A 53 0.18 7.60 3.15
N PRO A 54 -1.15 7.64 2.92
CA PRO A 54 -1.85 8.82 2.41
C PRO A 54 -1.59 10.10 3.21
N THR A 55 -1.68 10.06 4.54
CA THR A 55 -1.46 11.23 5.38
C THR A 55 -0.02 11.73 5.30
N SER A 56 0.96 10.83 5.38
CA SER A 56 2.39 11.18 5.22
C SER A 56 2.64 11.77 3.83
N ASN A 57 2.15 11.12 2.78
CA ASN A 57 2.33 11.57 1.40
C ASN A 57 1.67 12.93 1.12
N ARG A 58 0.59 13.28 1.82
CA ARG A 58 0.02 14.63 1.79
C ARG A 58 0.96 15.65 2.43
N GLN A 59 1.54 15.32 3.58
CA GLN A 59 2.44 16.20 4.32
C GLN A 59 3.76 16.44 3.58
N THR A 60 4.29 15.41 2.94
CA THR A 60 5.51 15.47 2.11
C THR A 60 5.24 16.03 0.70
N LYS A 61 3.97 16.31 0.38
CA LYS A 61 3.54 16.88 -0.91
C LYS A 61 3.95 16.04 -2.12
N VAL A 62 3.92 14.70 -1.98
CA VAL A 62 4.22 13.77 -3.08
C VAL A 62 3.26 13.97 -4.24
N VAL A 63 2.00 14.31 -3.96
CA VAL A 63 1.01 14.72 -4.96
C VAL A 63 0.53 16.13 -4.64
N SER A 64 0.26 16.92 -5.68
CA SER A 64 -0.18 18.31 -5.55
C SER A 64 -1.63 18.43 -5.07
N ASP A 65 -2.49 17.50 -5.48
CA ASP A 65 -3.90 17.41 -5.09
C ASP A 65 -4.21 15.99 -4.61
N MET A 66 -4.63 15.89 -3.36
CA MET A 66 -4.97 14.60 -2.76
C MET A 66 -6.20 13.93 -3.37
N LYS A 67 -7.03 14.65 -4.12
CA LYS A 67 -8.12 14.05 -4.92
C LYS A 67 -7.57 13.19 -6.07
N THR A 68 -6.36 13.46 -6.51
CA THR A 68 -5.65 12.70 -7.54
C THR A 68 -4.68 11.66 -6.96
N TYR A 69 -4.77 11.39 -5.66
CA TYR A 69 -3.95 10.37 -5.02
C TYR A 69 -4.21 8.99 -5.66
N PRO A 70 -3.19 8.25 -6.11
CA PRO A 70 -3.37 7.15 -7.06
C PRO A 70 -3.98 5.87 -6.49
N LEU A 71 -4.40 5.87 -5.20
CA LEU A 71 -4.93 4.68 -4.52
C LEU A 71 -6.06 4.00 -5.32
N SER A 72 -7.08 4.76 -5.74
CA SER A 72 -8.22 4.19 -6.48
C SER A 72 -7.82 3.62 -7.84
N ASP A 73 -6.86 4.25 -8.52
CA ASP A 73 -6.34 3.75 -9.79
C ASP A 73 -5.54 2.45 -9.58
N PHE A 74 -4.67 2.42 -8.58
CA PHE A 74 -3.90 1.22 -8.25
C PHE A 74 -4.80 0.04 -7.89
N VAL A 75 -5.86 0.28 -7.11
CA VAL A 75 -6.85 -0.76 -6.77
C VAL A 75 -7.61 -1.24 -8.01
N LYS A 76 -8.06 -0.35 -8.89
CA LYS A 76 -8.73 -0.70 -10.16
C LYS A 76 -7.83 -1.49 -11.09
N ARG A 77 -6.53 -1.19 -11.11
CA ARG A 77 -5.51 -1.93 -11.87
C ARG A 77 -5.10 -3.25 -11.20
N GLU A 78 -5.67 -3.55 -10.02
CA GLU A 78 -5.38 -4.78 -9.25
C GLU A 78 -3.91 -4.89 -8.79
N LEU A 79 -3.27 -3.77 -8.50
CA LEU A 79 -1.97 -3.76 -7.85
C LEU A 79 -2.11 -4.25 -6.40
N ALA A 80 -1.07 -4.90 -5.90
CA ALA A 80 -0.98 -5.23 -4.48
C ALA A 80 -0.70 -3.94 -3.70
N VAL A 81 -1.70 -3.45 -2.95
CA VAL A 81 -1.55 -2.23 -2.13
C VAL A 81 -1.92 -2.51 -0.69
N THR A 82 -1.26 -1.82 0.23
CA THR A 82 -1.57 -1.78 1.65
C THR A 82 -1.69 -0.33 2.11
N LEU A 83 -2.45 -0.08 3.17
CA LEU A 83 -2.50 1.22 3.83
C LEU A 83 -1.67 1.19 5.10
N ASN A 84 -0.90 2.26 5.32
CA ASN A 84 0.05 2.37 6.41
C ASN A 84 0.08 3.81 6.94
N THR A 85 0.47 3.97 8.20
CA THR A 85 0.54 5.29 8.85
C THR A 85 1.87 6.00 8.62
N ASP A 86 2.89 5.29 8.13
CA ASP A 86 4.28 5.71 8.22
C ASP A 86 4.67 5.95 9.70
N ASN A 87 5.06 7.15 10.07
CA ASN A 87 5.32 7.52 11.46
C ASN A 87 4.05 8.18 12.05
N PRO A 88 3.21 7.43 12.82
CA PRO A 88 1.94 7.96 13.29
C PRO A 88 2.09 9.13 14.26
N ALA A 89 3.20 9.22 15.01
CA ALA A 89 3.45 10.31 15.93
C ALA A 89 3.77 11.63 15.18
N ILE A 90 4.59 11.56 14.13
CA ILE A 90 4.94 12.72 13.31
C ILE A 90 3.74 13.12 12.42
N SER A 91 3.11 12.15 11.78
CA SER A 91 2.00 12.39 10.84
C SER A 91 0.67 12.70 11.55
N SER A 92 0.60 12.52 12.89
CA SER A 92 -0.63 12.70 13.69
C SER A 92 -1.81 11.95 13.08
N THR A 93 -1.60 10.68 12.73
CA THR A 93 -2.60 9.83 12.10
C THR A 93 -2.73 8.48 12.80
N THR A 94 -3.77 7.75 12.45
CA THR A 94 -4.02 6.37 12.87
C THR A 94 -4.39 5.55 11.65
N ILE A 95 -4.28 4.22 11.73
CA ILE A 95 -4.70 3.36 10.63
C ILE A 95 -6.17 3.54 10.27
N ALA A 96 -7.03 3.81 11.25
CA ALA A 96 -8.44 4.12 11.03
C ALA A 96 -8.64 5.39 10.18
N ASN A 97 -7.82 6.43 10.41
CA ASN A 97 -7.85 7.65 9.61
C ASN A 97 -7.40 7.40 8.17
N GLU A 98 -6.41 6.54 7.96
CA GLU A 98 -5.95 6.18 6.61
C GLU A 98 -7.06 5.44 5.84
N PHE A 99 -7.78 4.52 6.48
CA PHE A 99 -8.92 3.84 5.87
C PHE A 99 -10.11 4.81 5.63
N ALA A 100 -10.44 5.68 6.58
CA ALA A 100 -11.47 6.70 6.37
C ALA A 100 -11.14 7.63 5.19
N TYR A 101 -9.86 7.97 5.03
CA TYR A 101 -9.40 8.72 3.88
C TYR A 101 -9.55 7.91 2.57
N ALA A 102 -9.19 6.62 2.57
CA ALA A 102 -9.37 5.75 1.41
C ALA A 102 -10.85 5.66 0.98
N GLN A 103 -11.77 5.55 1.94
CA GLN A 103 -13.21 5.59 1.69
C GLN A 103 -13.64 6.91 1.02
N SER A 104 -13.07 8.03 1.43
CA SER A 104 -13.34 9.34 0.81
C SER A 104 -12.89 9.41 -0.66
N LEU A 105 -11.96 8.54 -1.08
CA LEU A 105 -11.53 8.37 -2.46
C LEU A 105 -12.35 7.30 -3.22
N GLY A 106 -13.42 6.78 -2.61
CA GLY A 106 -14.31 5.79 -3.23
C GLY A 106 -13.85 4.34 -3.07
N ILE A 107 -12.94 4.05 -2.15
CA ILE A 107 -12.58 2.66 -1.81
C ILE A 107 -13.73 2.04 -1.02
N THR A 108 -14.15 0.86 -1.43
CA THR A 108 -15.22 0.08 -0.80
C THR A 108 -14.68 -0.80 0.34
N LEU A 109 -15.54 -1.21 1.25
CA LEU A 109 -15.17 -2.15 2.34
C LEU A 109 -14.55 -3.45 1.82
N ALA A 110 -15.07 -4.00 0.72
CA ALA A 110 -14.48 -5.19 0.09
C ALA A 110 -13.05 -4.95 -0.43
N GLN A 111 -12.76 -3.74 -0.92
CA GLN A 111 -11.40 -3.37 -1.34
C GLN A 111 -10.48 -3.16 -0.13
N GLU A 112 -10.98 -2.61 0.97
CA GLU A 112 -10.24 -2.49 2.22
C GLU A 112 -9.86 -3.87 2.78
N GLU A 113 -10.81 -4.81 2.80
CA GLU A 113 -10.55 -6.19 3.19
C GLU A 113 -9.44 -6.81 2.33
N LYS A 114 -9.48 -6.60 1.01
CA LYS A 114 -8.42 -7.06 0.10
C LYS A 114 -7.06 -6.44 0.45
N MET A 115 -7.01 -5.16 0.82
CA MET A 115 -5.77 -4.51 1.26
C MET A 115 -5.25 -5.12 2.58
N LEU A 116 -6.13 -5.43 3.53
CA LEU A 116 -5.76 -6.10 4.77
C LEU A 116 -5.21 -7.51 4.51
N LEU A 117 -5.84 -8.28 3.64
CA LEU A 117 -5.33 -9.59 3.21
C LEU A 117 -3.98 -9.47 2.50
N THR A 118 -3.81 -8.47 1.65
CA THR A 118 -2.54 -8.15 1.00
C THR A 118 -1.46 -7.84 2.04
N ALA A 119 -1.78 -7.08 3.10
CA ALA A 119 -0.84 -6.78 4.17
C ALA A 119 -0.40 -8.04 4.93
N VAL A 120 -1.33 -8.97 5.19
CA VAL A 120 -1.00 -10.27 5.80
C VAL A 120 -0.08 -11.09 4.88
N ASP A 121 -0.39 -11.15 3.59
CA ASP A 121 0.42 -11.91 2.63
C ASP A 121 1.81 -11.30 2.42
N ALA A 122 1.91 -9.98 2.49
CA ALA A 122 3.16 -9.24 2.37
C ALA A 122 4.02 -9.29 3.65
N ALA A 123 3.46 -9.62 4.79
CA ALA A 123 4.19 -9.64 6.06
C ALA A 123 5.38 -10.62 6.02
N PHE A 124 6.53 -10.18 6.54
CA PHE A 124 7.74 -11.00 6.64
C PHE A 124 7.69 -11.89 7.89
N THR A 125 6.75 -12.81 7.90
CA THR A 125 6.52 -13.76 9.00
C THR A 125 6.24 -15.17 8.47
N ASP A 126 6.13 -16.14 9.37
CA ASP A 126 5.83 -17.53 9.04
C ASP A 126 4.37 -17.75 8.59
N LYS A 127 4.15 -18.89 7.93
CA LYS A 127 2.84 -19.26 7.40
C LYS A 127 1.77 -19.39 8.50
N ALA A 128 2.11 -19.95 9.66
CA ALA A 128 1.15 -20.17 10.75
C ALA A 128 0.62 -18.83 11.28
N THR A 129 1.49 -17.83 11.41
CA THR A 129 1.12 -16.48 11.79
C THR A 129 0.20 -15.84 10.75
N LYS A 130 0.51 -15.98 9.46
CA LYS A 130 -0.35 -15.47 8.37
C LYS A 130 -1.73 -16.12 8.39
N ASP A 131 -1.79 -17.44 8.53
CA ASP A 131 -3.04 -18.18 8.57
C ASP A 131 -3.92 -17.74 9.77
N LYS A 132 -3.31 -17.52 10.94
CA LYS A 132 -4.00 -16.98 12.12
C LYS A 132 -4.56 -15.58 11.87
N LEU A 133 -3.77 -14.68 11.26
CA LEU A 133 -4.21 -13.32 10.94
C LEU A 133 -5.38 -13.33 9.95
N LYS A 134 -5.31 -14.16 8.90
CA LYS A 134 -6.43 -14.33 7.95
C LYS A 134 -7.71 -14.82 8.63
N GLN A 135 -7.60 -15.78 9.54
CA GLN A 135 -8.76 -16.26 10.31
C GLN A 135 -9.39 -15.16 11.18
N LEU A 136 -8.59 -14.27 11.77
CA LEU A 136 -9.10 -13.13 12.53
C LEU A 136 -9.86 -12.15 11.65
N LEU A 137 -9.35 -11.84 10.46
CA LEU A 137 -10.03 -10.98 9.48
C LEU A 137 -11.38 -11.58 9.05
N CYS A 138 -11.43 -12.88 8.73
CA CYS A 138 -12.68 -13.54 8.34
C CYS A 138 -13.74 -13.54 9.46
N LYS A 139 -13.33 -13.64 10.73
CA LYS A 139 -14.27 -13.64 11.88
C LYS A 139 -14.86 -12.26 12.15
N SER A 140 -14.10 -11.18 11.94
CA SER A 140 -14.60 -9.82 12.13
C SER A 140 -15.72 -9.47 11.14
N ASN A 141 -15.73 -10.06 9.96
CA ASN A 141 -16.75 -9.85 8.93
C ASN A 141 -18.02 -10.69 9.13
N SER A 142 -18.04 -11.61 10.12
CA SER A 142 -19.19 -12.50 10.40
C SER A 142 -20.06 -12.01 11.57
N ILE A 143 -19.82 -10.78 12.06
CA ILE A 143 -20.52 -10.19 13.22
C ILE A 143 -21.44 -9.03 12.77
N GLU A 144 -22.04 -9.13 11.58
CA GLU A 144 -23.16 -8.28 11.18
C GLU A 144 -24.48 -9.05 11.21
#